data_711c2714606a1d0332673c1cf39577a0
#
_entry.id   711c2714606a1d0332673c1cf39577a0
#
_cell.length_a   1.000
_cell.length_b   1.000
_cell.length_c   1.000
_cell.angle_alpha   90.00
_cell.angle_beta   90.00
_cell.angle_gamma   90.00
#
_symmetry.space_group_name_H-M   'P 1'
#
loop_
_entity.id
_entity.type
_entity.pdbx_description
1 polymer ?
#
loop_
_entity_poly.entity_id
_entity_poly.type
_entity_poly.pdbx_seq_one_letter_code
_entity_poly.pdbx_strand_id
1 'polypeptide(L)'
;MYQLLIVDDEQIIREGLKDIIDWASLGFVIANVFADGQDVIEYIEKNFVDLIITDIKMDKKSGLDIAEYVQEKNLATKIILISGYKEIDLAMKAIEYGVNKYILKPIDIDLLMNAVIYMKKLLDQEEEARQKSIALDVIKSGLEDIRDDFFGELAMGSFKNPKYIISMFHFLYPETDIEQSSCFMEKIVIDNFLELSEKN
;
A
#
# COMPACT_ATOMS: atom_id res chain seq x y z
N MET A 1 2.27 12.02 -8.03
CA MET A 1 1.19 12.89 -7.47
C MET A 1 0.01 12.00 -7.14
N TYR A 2 -0.62 12.23 -6.00
CA TYR A 2 -1.76 11.45 -5.51
C TYR A 2 -3.07 11.93 -6.12
N GLN A 3 -4.00 11.01 -6.39
CA GLN A 3 -5.31 11.29 -6.98
C GLN A 3 -6.29 11.75 -5.88
N LEU A 4 -6.88 12.94 -6.05
CA LEU A 4 -7.82 13.56 -5.13
C LEU A 4 -9.21 13.64 -5.74
N LEU A 5 -10.24 13.31 -4.97
CA LEU A 5 -11.63 13.68 -5.26
C LEU A 5 -12.12 14.73 -4.28
N ILE A 6 -12.89 15.70 -4.78
CA ILE A 6 -13.62 16.68 -3.99
C ILE A 6 -15.12 16.44 -4.20
N VAL A 7 -15.87 16.31 -3.09
CA VAL A 7 -17.28 15.93 -3.13
C VAL A 7 -18.08 16.80 -2.16
N ASP A 8 -19.04 17.52 -2.66
CA ASP A 8 -19.96 18.35 -1.87
C ASP A 8 -21.18 18.64 -2.75
N ASP A 9 -22.40 18.63 -2.25
CA ASP A 9 -23.61 18.96 -3.04
C ASP A 9 -23.68 20.46 -3.42
N GLU A 10 -23.03 21.32 -2.60
CA GLU A 10 -22.95 22.76 -2.84
C GLU A 10 -21.86 23.10 -3.88
N GLN A 11 -22.25 23.55 -5.07
CA GLN A 11 -21.31 23.92 -6.14
C GLN A 11 -20.27 24.96 -5.68
N ILE A 12 -20.70 25.95 -4.90
CA ILE A 12 -19.82 27.03 -4.43
C ILE A 12 -18.69 26.50 -3.55
N ILE A 13 -18.95 25.44 -2.75
CA ILE A 13 -17.93 24.79 -1.91
C ILE A 13 -16.97 24.01 -2.79
N ARG A 14 -17.47 23.23 -3.75
CA ARG A 14 -16.63 22.46 -4.69
C ARG A 14 -15.66 23.36 -5.46
N GLU A 15 -16.17 24.45 -6.07
CA GLU A 15 -15.33 25.40 -6.82
C GLU A 15 -14.36 26.14 -5.87
N GLY A 16 -14.84 26.56 -4.69
CA GLY A 16 -13.99 27.19 -3.69
C GLY A 16 -12.81 26.31 -3.27
N LEU A 17 -13.06 25.04 -2.93
CA LEU A 17 -12.00 24.10 -2.55
C LEU A 17 -11.02 23.82 -3.69
N LYS A 18 -11.50 23.76 -4.93
CA LYS A 18 -10.68 23.55 -6.10
C LYS A 18 -9.72 24.71 -6.36
N ASP A 19 -10.19 25.96 -6.18
CA ASP A 19 -9.47 27.16 -6.59
C ASP A 19 -8.61 27.78 -5.47
N ILE A 20 -9.01 27.62 -4.20
CA ILE A 20 -8.33 28.27 -3.05
C ILE A 20 -7.02 27.56 -2.69
N ILE A 21 -6.94 26.23 -2.90
CA ILE A 21 -5.78 25.43 -2.48
C ILE A 21 -4.95 25.06 -3.71
N ASP A 22 -3.64 25.32 -3.65
CA ASP A 22 -2.68 24.81 -4.63
C ASP A 22 -2.38 23.32 -4.35
N TRP A 23 -3.29 22.47 -4.85
CA TRP A 23 -3.21 21.02 -4.69
C TRP A 23 -1.93 20.42 -5.25
N ALA A 24 -1.42 21.00 -6.35
CA ALA A 24 -0.19 20.52 -6.98
C ALA A 24 1.02 20.71 -6.06
N SER A 25 1.11 21.85 -5.36
CA SER A 25 2.19 22.08 -4.37
C SER A 25 2.13 21.13 -3.19
N LEU A 26 0.93 20.66 -2.84
CA LEU A 26 0.71 19.65 -1.80
C LEU A 26 0.93 18.21 -2.29
N GLY A 27 1.25 18.01 -3.57
CA GLY A 27 1.52 16.70 -4.16
C GLY A 27 0.27 15.94 -4.61
N PHE A 28 -0.87 16.63 -4.74
CA PHE A 28 -2.14 16.06 -5.21
C PHE A 28 -2.52 16.60 -6.59
N VAL A 29 -3.30 15.81 -7.32
CA VAL A 29 -4.01 16.23 -8.53
C VAL A 29 -5.49 15.92 -8.36
N ILE A 30 -6.36 16.90 -8.66
CA ILE A 30 -7.80 16.67 -8.63
C ILE A 30 -8.16 15.78 -9.82
N ALA A 31 -8.48 14.52 -9.54
CA ALA A 31 -8.88 13.56 -10.55
C ALA A 31 -10.31 13.82 -11.03
N ASN A 32 -11.22 14.16 -10.11
CA ASN A 32 -12.57 14.55 -10.43
C ASN A 32 -13.22 15.32 -9.27
N VAL A 33 -14.39 15.92 -9.56
CA VAL A 33 -15.23 16.63 -8.60
C VAL A 33 -16.67 16.13 -8.75
N PHE A 34 -17.32 15.76 -7.65
CA PHE A 34 -18.67 15.20 -7.66
C PHE A 34 -19.61 15.97 -6.74
N ALA A 35 -20.89 15.89 -7.06
CA ALA A 35 -21.95 16.50 -6.26
C ALA A 35 -22.65 15.49 -5.32
N ASP A 36 -22.39 14.18 -5.49
CA ASP A 36 -23.08 13.13 -4.75
C ASP A 36 -22.19 11.89 -4.55
N GLY A 37 -22.37 11.20 -3.45
CA GLY A 37 -21.61 10.00 -3.12
C GLY A 37 -21.85 8.80 -4.03
N GLN A 38 -23.03 8.74 -4.69
CA GLN A 38 -23.31 7.67 -5.64
C GLN A 38 -22.33 7.69 -6.82
N ASP A 39 -22.08 8.88 -7.38
CA ASP A 39 -21.17 9.05 -8.52
C ASP A 39 -19.71 8.76 -8.11
N VAL A 40 -19.36 9.05 -6.85
CA VAL A 40 -18.05 8.71 -6.27
C VAL A 40 -17.85 7.21 -6.19
N ILE A 41 -18.83 6.48 -5.65
CA ILE A 41 -18.76 5.01 -5.53
C ILE A 41 -18.58 4.38 -6.91
N GLU A 42 -19.37 4.79 -7.91
CA GLU A 42 -19.24 4.31 -9.28
C GLU A 42 -17.87 4.64 -9.93
N TYR A 43 -17.28 5.77 -9.53
CA TYR A 43 -15.97 6.19 -10.01
C TYR A 43 -14.85 5.36 -9.40
N ILE A 44 -14.84 5.16 -8.07
CA ILE A 44 -13.79 4.42 -7.38
C ILE A 44 -13.81 2.91 -7.62
N GLU A 45 -14.92 2.37 -8.15
CA GLU A 45 -14.98 0.99 -8.66
C GLU A 45 -14.06 0.75 -9.86
N LYS A 46 -13.77 1.81 -10.63
CA LYS A 46 -13.05 1.73 -11.91
C LYS A 46 -11.72 2.45 -11.89
N ASN A 47 -11.50 3.31 -10.89
CA ASN A 47 -10.36 4.20 -10.83
C ASN A 47 -9.73 4.15 -9.44
N PHE A 48 -8.40 4.18 -9.41
CA PHE A 48 -7.66 4.32 -8.16
C PHE A 48 -7.71 5.76 -7.67
N VAL A 49 -7.97 5.95 -6.37
CA VAL A 49 -8.05 7.25 -5.71
C VAL A 49 -7.32 7.18 -4.37
N ASP A 50 -6.46 8.16 -4.11
CA ASP A 50 -5.65 8.19 -2.90
C ASP A 50 -6.35 8.93 -1.75
N LEU A 51 -7.07 10.03 -2.07
CA LEU A 51 -7.73 10.88 -1.09
C LEU A 51 -9.10 11.32 -1.58
N ILE A 52 -10.09 11.24 -0.70
CA ILE A 52 -11.43 11.80 -0.90
C ILE A 52 -11.68 12.84 0.18
N ILE A 53 -12.02 14.05 -0.22
CA ILE A 53 -12.55 15.11 0.64
C ILE A 53 -14.03 15.24 0.33
N THR A 54 -14.90 14.93 1.28
CA THR A 54 -16.33 14.84 1.05
C THR A 54 -17.16 15.50 2.15
N ASP A 55 -18.22 16.16 1.76
CA ASP A 55 -19.29 16.51 2.71
C ASP A 55 -19.97 15.23 3.21
N ILE A 56 -20.54 15.29 4.41
CA ILE A 56 -21.30 14.18 4.95
C ILE A 56 -22.68 14.10 4.32
N LYS A 57 -23.40 15.20 4.24
CA LYS A 57 -24.81 15.21 3.82
C LYS A 57 -24.92 15.58 2.34
N MET A 58 -25.36 14.64 1.55
CA MET A 58 -25.66 14.78 0.13
C MET A 58 -26.97 14.05 -0.20
N ASP A 59 -27.54 14.28 -1.39
CA ASP A 59 -28.92 13.86 -1.68
C ASP A 59 -29.13 12.34 -1.72
N LYS A 60 -28.30 11.58 -2.47
CA LYS A 60 -28.50 10.13 -2.70
C LYS A 60 -27.65 9.29 -1.77
N LYS A 61 -26.33 9.51 -1.80
CA LYS A 61 -25.34 8.82 -0.97
C LYS A 61 -24.50 9.83 -0.20
N SER A 62 -24.39 9.64 1.10
CA SER A 62 -23.64 10.48 2.02
C SER A 62 -22.14 10.23 1.95
N GLY A 63 -21.33 11.13 2.52
CA GLY A 63 -19.91 10.89 2.72
C GLY A 63 -19.61 9.70 3.64
N LEU A 64 -20.55 9.35 4.54
CA LEU A 64 -20.44 8.14 5.36
C LEU A 64 -20.69 6.86 4.55
N ASP A 65 -21.61 6.87 3.59
CA ASP A 65 -21.81 5.74 2.65
C ASP A 65 -20.57 5.50 1.80
N ILE A 66 -19.84 6.57 1.42
CA ILE A 66 -18.54 6.45 0.74
C ILE A 66 -17.52 5.79 1.67
N ALA A 67 -17.44 6.23 2.93
CA ALA A 67 -16.51 5.69 3.91
C ALA A 67 -16.78 4.20 4.22
N GLU A 68 -18.05 3.84 4.41
CA GLU A 68 -18.48 2.45 4.57
C GLU A 68 -18.06 1.58 3.37
N TYR A 69 -18.31 2.04 2.16
CA TYR A 69 -17.92 1.36 0.93
C TYR A 69 -16.39 1.15 0.83
N VAL A 70 -15.61 2.20 1.11
CA VAL A 70 -14.13 2.14 1.11
C VAL A 70 -13.64 1.11 2.11
N GLN A 71 -14.24 1.05 3.31
CA GLN A 71 -13.91 0.08 4.35
C GLN A 71 -14.31 -1.34 3.94
N GLU A 72 -15.54 -1.56 3.48
CA GLU A 72 -16.03 -2.88 3.06
C GLU A 72 -15.20 -3.49 1.93
N LYS A 73 -14.75 -2.66 0.99
CA LYS A 73 -13.89 -3.07 -0.13
C LYS A 73 -12.41 -3.11 0.23
N ASN A 74 -12.05 -2.74 1.46
CA ASN A 74 -10.67 -2.66 1.94
C ASN A 74 -9.77 -1.85 1.00
N LEU A 75 -10.27 -0.69 0.54
CA LEU A 75 -9.52 0.21 -0.33
C LEU A 75 -8.51 1.02 0.49
N ALA A 76 -7.34 1.31 -0.09
CA ALA A 76 -6.30 2.11 0.56
C ALA A 76 -6.61 3.62 0.60
N THR A 77 -7.74 4.04 0.03
CA THR A 77 -8.19 5.42 -0.09
C THR A 77 -8.36 6.09 1.26
N LYS A 78 -7.75 7.26 1.46
CA LYS A 78 -7.92 8.08 2.66
C LYS A 78 -9.15 8.97 2.53
N ILE A 79 -9.81 9.27 3.66
CA ILE A 79 -11.03 10.06 3.66
C ILE A 79 -10.93 11.20 4.68
N ILE A 80 -11.24 12.42 4.22
CA ILE A 80 -11.51 13.59 5.05
C ILE A 80 -13.00 13.90 4.91
N LEU A 81 -13.75 13.79 6.01
CA LEU A 81 -15.15 14.21 6.07
C LEU A 81 -15.27 15.66 6.51
N ILE A 82 -16.11 16.41 5.82
CA ILE A 82 -16.50 17.77 6.18
C ILE A 82 -17.96 17.74 6.62
N SER A 83 -18.32 18.41 7.72
CA SER A 83 -19.67 18.37 8.26
C SER A 83 -20.11 19.71 8.81
N GLY A 84 -21.33 20.12 8.51
CA GLY A 84 -22.00 21.26 9.16
C GLY A 84 -22.57 20.96 10.54
N TYR A 85 -22.51 19.73 11.01
CA TYR A 85 -23.20 19.28 12.21
C TYR A 85 -22.22 18.75 13.27
N LYS A 86 -22.43 19.20 14.51
CA LYS A 86 -21.73 18.67 15.70
C LYS A 86 -22.48 17.44 16.25
N GLU A 87 -22.87 16.53 15.38
CA GLU A 87 -23.59 15.33 15.78
C GLU A 87 -22.58 14.23 16.20
N ILE A 88 -22.61 13.87 17.47
CA ILE A 88 -21.71 12.84 18.03
C ILE A 88 -21.88 11.52 17.27
N ASP A 89 -23.11 11.16 16.93
CA ASP A 89 -23.43 9.91 16.24
C ASP A 89 -22.76 9.79 14.86
N LEU A 90 -22.68 10.90 14.10
CA LEU A 90 -22.00 10.93 12.80
C LEU A 90 -20.49 10.79 12.98
N ALA A 91 -19.91 11.45 14.00
CA ALA A 91 -18.50 11.32 14.30
C ALA A 91 -18.13 9.90 14.76
N MET A 92 -18.97 9.23 15.53
CA MET A 92 -18.78 7.85 15.94
C MET A 92 -18.80 6.89 14.75
N LYS A 93 -19.75 7.05 13.81
CA LYS A 93 -19.79 6.27 12.56
C LYS A 93 -18.56 6.54 11.68
N ALA A 94 -18.10 7.80 11.61
CA ALA A 94 -16.91 8.13 10.86
C ALA A 94 -15.67 7.39 11.41
N ILE A 95 -15.56 7.26 12.74
CA ILE A 95 -14.49 6.46 13.37
C ILE A 95 -14.65 4.97 13.05
N GLU A 96 -15.86 4.44 13.14
CA GLU A 96 -16.18 3.05 12.82
C GLU A 96 -15.81 2.68 11.40
N TYR A 97 -16.08 3.58 10.43
CA TYR A 97 -15.74 3.41 9.01
C TYR A 97 -14.29 3.82 8.65
N GLY A 98 -13.44 4.04 9.66
CA GLY A 98 -12.00 4.29 9.45
C GLY A 98 -11.68 5.62 8.78
N VAL A 99 -12.56 6.63 8.91
CA VAL A 99 -12.31 7.97 8.38
C VAL A 99 -11.07 8.58 9.02
N ASN A 100 -10.17 9.11 8.22
CA ASN A 100 -8.89 9.61 8.69
C ASN A 100 -8.96 10.97 9.37
N LYS A 101 -9.89 11.84 8.93
CA LYS A 101 -10.13 13.17 9.51
C LYS A 101 -11.58 13.60 9.38
N TYR A 102 -12.05 14.31 10.40
CA TYR A 102 -13.38 14.92 10.47
C TYR A 102 -13.22 16.42 10.71
N ILE A 103 -13.76 17.27 9.84
CA ILE A 103 -13.64 18.73 9.87
C ILE A 103 -15.04 19.33 9.94
N LEU A 104 -15.23 20.30 10.85
CA LEU A 104 -16.50 20.99 10.98
C LEU A 104 -16.57 22.21 10.05
N LYS A 105 -17.73 22.44 9.43
CA LYS A 105 -18.07 23.71 8.76
C LYS A 105 -18.30 24.79 9.84
N PRO A 106 -17.90 26.09 9.64
CA PRO A 106 -17.29 26.61 8.41
C PRO A 106 -15.87 26.04 8.21
N ILE A 107 -15.52 25.78 6.95
CA ILE A 107 -14.23 25.19 6.61
C ILE A 107 -13.12 26.19 6.92
N ASP A 108 -12.30 25.87 7.89
CA ASP A 108 -11.03 26.53 8.14
C ASP A 108 -9.99 25.96 7.15
N ILE A 109 -9.52 26.83 6.23
CA ILE A 109 -8.60 26.42 5.17
C ILE A 109 -7.27 25.93 5.73
N ASP A 110 -6.75 26.57 6.79
CA ASP A 110 -5.49 26.14 7.42
C ASP A 110 -5.65 24.77 8.06
N LEU A 111 -6.79 24.51 8.71
CA LEU A 111 -7.10 23.21 9.29
C LEU A 111 -7.21 22.13 8.21
N LEU A 112 -7.86 22.42 7.09
CA LEU A 112 -7.99 21.50 5.95
C LEU A 112 -6.62 21.23 5.33
N MET A 113 -5.81 22.24 5.06
CA MET A 113 -4.46 22.10 4.53
C MET A 113 -3.58 21.22 5.43
N ASN A 114 -3.62 21.45 6.75
CA ASN A 114 -2.90 20.61 7.72
C ASN A 114 -3.35 19.15 7.68
N ALA A 115 -4.67 18.91 7.51
CA ALA A 115 -5.21 17.57 7.36
C ALA A 115 -4.71 16.92 6.07
N VAL A 116 -4.70 17.64 4.95
CA VAL A 116 -4.20 17.15 3.65
C VAL A 116 -2.70 16.83 3.72
N ILE A 117 -1.88 17.69 4.32
CA ILE A 117 -0.45 17.45 4.54
C ILE A 117 -0.24 16.16 5.36
N TYR A 118 -1.06 15.97 6.39
CA TYR A 118 -1.02 14.74 7.18
C TYR A 118 -1.39 13.51 6.35
N MET A 119 -2.43 13.59 5.48
CA MET A 119 -2.77 12.50 4.57
C MET A 119 -1.62 12.17 3.62
N LYS A 120 -1.00 13.21 3.03
CA LYS A 120 0.17 13.00 2.18
C LYS A 120 1.27 12.22 2.89
N LYS A 121 1.58 12.60 4.14
CA LYS A 121 2.60 11.89 4.92
C LYS A 121 2.25 10.40 5.12
N LEU A 122 0.98 10.08 5.39
CA LEU A 122 0.55 8.69 5.52
C LEU A 122 0.71 7.92 4.21
N LEU A 123 0.30 8.52 3.08
CA LEU A 123 0.44 7.93 1.75
C LEU A 123 1.90 7.70 1.37
N ASP A 124 2.79 8.67 1.64
CA ASP A 124 4.23 8.54 1.41
C ASP A 124 4.82 7.37 2.22
N GLN A 125 4.43 7.22 3.48
CA GLN A 125 4.90 6.13 4.35
C GLN A 125 4.41 4.75 3.86
N GLU A 126 3.16 4.66 3.43
CA GLU A 126 2.59 3.42 2.87
C GLU A 126 3.29 3.03 1.56
N GLU A 127 3.56 4.01 0.69
CA GLU A 127 4.27 3.77 -0.57
C GLU A 127 5.73 3.32 -0.32
N GLU A 128 6.45 3.97 0.61
CA GLU A 128 7.79 3.54 1.01
C GLU A 128 7.81 2.11 1.57
N ALA A 129 6.85 1.77 2.42
CA ALA A 129 6.74 0.43 2.98
C ALA A 129 6.45 -0.61 1.88
N ARG A 130 5.58 -0.28 0.94
CA ARG A 130 5.25 -1.12 -0.22
C ARG A 130 6.47 -1.36 -1.10
N GLN A 131 7.23 -0.31 -1.41
CA GLN A 131 8.45 -0.42 -2.21
C GLN A 131 9.53 -1.27 -1.53
N LYS A 132 9.70 -1.11 -0.21
CA LYS A 132 10.62 -1.95 0.57
C LYS A 132 10.22 -3.42 0.54
N SER A 133 8.92 -3.72 0.68
CA SER A 133 8.41 -5.09 0.60
C SER A 133 8.70 -5.72 -0.77
N ILE A 134 8.38 -5.01 -1.86
CA ILE A 134 8.66 -5.48 -3.23
C ILE A 134 10.15 -5.73 -3.43
N ALA A 135 11.01 -4.81 -2.98
CA ALA A 135 12.46 -4.97 -3.10
C ALA A 135 12.97 -6.20 -2.35
N LEU A 136 12.44 -6.46 -1.15
CA LEU A 136 12.79 -7.67 -0.38
C LEU A 136 12.32 -8.95 -1.06
N ASP A 137 11.13 -8.96 -1.67
CA ASP A 137 10.62 -10.12 -2.39
C ASP A 137 11.45 -10.42 -3.65
N VAL A 138 11.88 -9.39 -4.37
CA VAL A 138 12.78 -9.54 -5.52
C VAL A 138 14.15 -10.10 -5.10
N ILE A 139 14.71 -9.60 -3.99
CA ILE A 139 15.98 -10.12 -3.46
C ILE A 139 15.83 -11.59 -3.02
N LYS A 140 14.74 -11.94 -2.33
CA LYS A 140 14.49 -13.31 -1.90
C LYS A 140 14.37 -14.27 -3.09
N SER A 141 13.58 -13.92 -4.10
CA SER A 141 13.44 -14.76 -5.30
C SER A 141 14.77 -14.93 -6.04
N GLY A 142 15.56 -13.86 -6.18
CA GLY A 142 16.89 -13.93 -6.79
C GLY A 142 17.87 -14.82 -6.00
N LEU A 143 17.79 -14.82 -4.66
CA LEU A 143 18.59 -15.74 -3.83
C LEU A 143 18.13 -17.19 -3.97
N GLU A 144 16.83 -17.43 -4.13
CA GLU A 144 16.30 -18.78 -4.39
C GLU A 144 16.78 -19.32 -5.73
N ASP A 145 16.75 -18.52 -6.79
CA ASP A 145 17.26 -18.90 -8.11
C ASP A 145 18.76 -19.23 -8.05
N ILE A 146 19.57 -18.37 -7.40
CA ILE A 146 21.02 -18.63 -7.22
C ILE A 146 21.26 -19.90 -6.43
N ARG A 147 20.46 -20.17 -5.40
CA ARG A 147 20.54 -21.37 -4.59
C ARG A 147 20.26 -22.62 -5.43
N ASP A 148 19.18 -22.61 -6.18
CA ASP A 148 18.73 -23.75 -6.97
C ASP A 148 19.71 -24.06 -8.11
N ASP A 149 20.24 -23.03 -8.78
CA ASP A 149 21.33 -23.16 -9.78
C ASP A 149 22.60 -23.76 -9.14
N PHE A 150 23.01 -23.24 -7.99
CA PHE A 150 24.19 -23.70 -7.28
C PHE A 150 24.07 -25.19 -6.89
N PHE A 151 22.93 -25.61 -6.33
CA PHE A 151 22.72 -27.02 -5.94
C PHE A 151 22.55 -27.91 -7.16
N GLY A 152 21.92 -27.44 -8.24
CA GLY A 152 21.84 -28.15 -9.50
C GLY A 152 23.22 -28.45 -10.11
N GLU A 153 24.09 -27.43 -10.18
CA GLU A 153 25.47 -27.60 -10.65
C GLU A 153 26.31 -28.48 -9.73
N LEU A 154 26.10 -28.37 -8.40
CA LEU A 154 26.78 -29.22 -7.41
C LEU A 154 26.40 -30.68 -7.58
N ALA A 155 25.11 -30.97 -7.77
CA ALA A 155 24.60 -32.33 -7.98
C ALA A 155 25.14 -32.95 -9.31
N MET A 156 25.34 -32.13 -10.35
CA MET A 156 25.92 -32.55 -11.61
C MET A 156 27.44 -32.67 -11.58
N GLY A 157 28.11 -32.39 -10.46
CA GLY A 157 29.57 -32.41 -10.32
C GLY A 157 30.31 -31.37 -11.18
N SER A 158 29.65 -30.27 -11.52
CA SER A 158 30.19 -29.23 -12.41
C SER A 158 31.31 -28.41 -11.76
N PHE A 159 31.39 -28.38 -10.44
CA PHE A 159 32.39 -27.58 -9.72
C PHE A 159 33.70 -28.32 -9.53
N LYS A 160 34.78 -27.72 -10.06
CA LYS A 160 36.16 -28.22 -9.89
C LYS A 160 36.91 -27.59 -8.73
N ASN A 161 36.39 -26.49 -8.14
CA ASN A 161 37.09 -25.73 -7.13
C ASN A 161 36.35 -25.80 -5.77
N PRO A 162 36.87 -26.57 -4.79
CA PRO A 162 36.23 -26.71 -3.47
C PRO A 162 36.11 -25.38 -2.72
N LYS A 163 37.01 -24.42 -2.92
CA LYS A 163 36.95 -23.10 -2.28
C LYS A 163 35.75 -22.30 -2.76
N TYR A 164 35.37 -22.42 -4.04
CA TYR A 164 34.18 -21.78 -4.56
C TYR A 164 32.91 -22.32 -3.92
N ILE A 165 32.82 -23.63 -3.77
CA ILE A 165 31.69 -24.30 -3.12
C ILE A 165 31.52 -23.79 -1.68
N ILE A 166 32.60 -23.74 -0.91
CA ILE A 166 32.60 -23.23 0.48
C ILE A 166 32.17 -21.76 0.51
N SER A 167 32.69 -20.91 -0.38
CA SER A 167 32.35 -19.50 -0.43
C SER A 167 30.86 -19.26 -0.77
N MET A 168 30.33 -20.02 -1.73
CA MET A 168 28.90 -19.97 -2.06
C MET A 168 28.01 -20.45 -0.93
N PHE A 169 28.43 -21.48 -0.24
CA PHE A 169 27.70 -21.97 0.94
C PHE A 169 27.64 -20.92 2.05
N HIS A 170 28.78 -20.29 2.39
CA HIS A 170 28.81 -19.18 3.35
C HIS A 170 27.97 -17.97 2.91
N PHE A 171 27.92 -17.69 1.61
CA PHE A 171 27.07 -16.64 1.06
C PHE A 171 25.56 -16.96 1.21
N LEU A 172 25.16 -18.19 0.89
CA LEU A 172 23.77 -18.63 0.94
C LEU A 172 23.28 -18.92 2.38
N TYR A 173 24.18 -19.33 3.26
CA TYR A 173 23.89 -19.74 4.63
C TYR A 173 24.91 -19.15 5.62
N PRO A 174 24.89 -17.82 5.84
CA PRO A 174 25.93 -17.12 6.64
C PRO A 174 25.96 -17.54 8.12
N GLU A 175 24.88 -18.12 8.63
CA GLU A 175 24.79 -18.58 10.04
C GLU A 175 25.26 -20.03 10.24
N THR A 176 25.66 -20.71 9.16
CA THR A 176 26.01 -22.14 9.23
C THR A 176 27.55 -22.31 9.31
N ASP A 177 28.02 -22.92 10.38
CA ASP A 177 29.43 -23.27 10.52
C ASP A 177 29.74 -24.56 9.73
N ILE A 178 30.26 -24.36 8.50
CA ILE A 178 30.54 -25.45 7.55
C ILE A 178 31.77 -26.24 7.93
N GLU A 179 32.74 -25.65 8.66
CA GLU A 179 33.97 -26.34 9.03
C GLU A 179 33.75 -27.49 10.04
N GLN A 180 32.66 -27.41 10.82
CA GLN A 180 32.27 -28.51 11.74
C GLN A 180 31.26 -29.49 11.13
N SER A 181 30.83 -29.29 9.89
CA SER A 181 29.67 -29.97 9.29
C SER A 181 30.04 -30.83 8.06
N SER A 182 31.14 -31.58 8.11
CA SER A 182 31.47 -32.49 7.00
C SER A 182 30.36 -33.53 6.69
N CYS A 183 29.54 -33.88 7.69
CA CYS A 183 28.33 -34.70 7.47
C CYS A 183 27.15 -33.98 6.85
N PHE A 184 27.09 -32.63 6.87
CA PHE A 184 25.96 -31.87 6.39
C PHE A 184 25.93 -31.78 4.86
N MET A 185 27.10 -31.72 4.22
CA MET A 185 27.21 -31.69 2.76
C MET A 185 26.78 -33.00 2.11
N GLU A 186 27.11 -34.14 2.67
CA GLU A 186 26.63 -35.43 2.18
C GLU A 186 25.11 -35.57 2.28
N LYS A 187 24.50 -35.07 3.36
CA LYS A 187 23.05 -35.15 3.57
C LYS A 187 22.25 -34.24 2.62
N ILE A 188 22.71 -33.02 2.41
CA ILE A 188 22.02 -32.08 1.49
C ILE A 188 22.09 -32.56 0.03
N VAL A 189 23.22 -33.07 -0.40
CA VAL A 189 23.39 -33.63 -1.76
C VAL A 189 22.50 -34.84 -1.96
N ILE A 190 22.36 -35.73 -0.96
CA ILE A 190 21.54 -36.94 -1.05
C ILE A 190 20.03 -36.58 -1.04
N ASP A 191 19.60 -35.69 -0.15
CA ASP A 191 18.19 -35.34 -0.02
C ASP A 191 17.67 -34.60 -1.28
N ASN A 192 18.44 -33.66 -1.85
CA ASN A 192 18.09 -33.00 -3.12
C ASN A 192 18.18 -33.94 -4.32
N PHE A 193 19.12 -34.89 -4.35
CA PHE A 193 19.22 -35.86 -5.43
C PHE A 193 18.00 -36.81 -5.46
N LEU A 194 17.48 -37.17 -4.31
CA LEU A 194 16.27 -37.99 -4.20
C LEU A 194 15.02 -37.23 -4.66
N GLU A 195 14.87 -35.96 -4.29
CA GLU A 195 13.75 -35.12 -4.75
C GLU A 195 13.77 -34.85 -6.27
N LEU A 196 14.95 -34.67 -6.86
CA LEU A 196 15.11 -34.48 -8.31
C LEU A 196 14.89 -35.78 -9.10
N SER A 197 15.19 -36.95 -8.50
CA SER A 197 14.97 -38.25 -9.14
C SER A 197 13.49 -38.70 -9.16
N GLU A 198 12.66 -38.15 -8.26
CA GLU A 198 11.21 -38.44 -8.24
C GLU A 198 10.39 -37.53 -9.20
N LYS A 199 10.99 -36.48 -9.76
CA LYS A 199 10.34 -35.54 -10.71
C LYS A 199 10.62 -35.83 -12.20
N ASN A 200 11.40 -36.84 -12.50
CA ASN A 200 11.62 -37.37 -13.85
C ASN A 200 11.04 -38.80 -13.96
#